data_5caab1c9cf055716079ad1d1dfc40e47
#
_entry.id   5caab1c9cf055716079ad1d1dfc40e47
#
_cell.length_a   1.000
_cell.length_b   1.000
_cell.length_c   1.000
_cell.angle_alpha   90.00
_cell.angle_beta   90.00
_cell.angle_gamma   90.00
#
_symmetry.space_group_name_H-M   'P 1'
#
loop_
_entity.id
_entity.type
_entity.pdbx_description
1 polymer ?
#
loop_
_entity_poly.entity_id
_entity_poly.type
_entity_poly.pdbx_seq_one_letter_code
_entity_poly.pdbx_strand_id
1 'polypeptide(L)'
;MAAKPPFRADVVGSFLRPDPVKAARKARFEDHTLSAEELRAVEDAAIIDIIKQQEAVGLRAVTDGEFRRAWWHFDFMGMLDGLDIEQREGGGIQFHGTTTKADVPVINGKLDFPADHPMLEHFKFVQAHTTVTPKISIPGPSAVHFRIARDDIHVKDYLDDEEAYFADITRTYKKAVRAFYDAGCRYLQLDDIFFAYLCDA
;
A
#
# COMPACT_ATOMS: atom_id res chain seq x y z
N MET A 1 -24.00 -16.65 -13.57
CA MET A 1 -23.34 -16.15 -12.35
C MET A 1 -22.06 -15.48 -12.78
N ALA A 2 -21.77 -14.27 -12.26
CA ALA A 2 -20.47 -13.64 -12.51
C ALA A 2 -19.35 -14.55 -11.94
N ALA A 3 -18.24 -14.67 -12.69
CA ALA A 3 -17.09 -15.45 -12.23
C ALA A 3 -16.49 -14.79 -10.98
N LYS A 4 -16.09 -15.59 -9.99
CA LYS A 4 -15.47 -15.12 -8.75
C LYS A 4 -13.94 -15.21 -8.84
N PRO A 5 -13.17 -14.32 -8.18
CA PRO A 5 -11.73 -14.45 -8.07
C PRO A 5 -11.33 -15.77 -7.35
N PRO A 6 -10.08 -16.25 -7.51
CA PRO A 6 -9.05 -15.68 -8.36
C PRO A 6 -9.32 -15.93 -9.84
N PHE A 7 -8.83 -15.04 -10.71
CA PHE A 7 -8.95 -15.16 -12.15
C PHE A 7 -7.67 -15.70 -12.77
N ARG A 8 -7.78 -16.42 -13.92
CA ARG A 8 -6.61 -16.98 -14.61
C ARG A 8 -5.69 -15.89 -15.16
N ALA A 9 -6.28 -14.81 -15.71
CA ALA A 9 -5.56 -13.60 -16.10
C ALA A 9 -5.79 -12.54 -15.01
N ASP A 10 -4.72 -12.08 -14.40
CA ASP A 10 -4.75 -11.14 -13.31
C ASP A 10 -3.48 -10.27 -13.31
N VAL A 11 -3.51 -9.15 -12.61
CA VAL A 11 -2.39 -8.26 -12.38
C VAL A 11 -2.13 -8.16 -10.88
N VAL A 12 -0.86 -7.97 -10.48
CA VAL A 12 -0.51 -7.80 -9.06
C VAL A 12 -1.19 -6.57 -8.49
N GLY A 13 -0.99 -5.41 -9.09
CA GLY A 13 -1.62 -4.16 -8.63
C GLY A 13 -1.10 -2.94 -9.35
N SER A 14 0.21 -2.79 -9.46
CA SER A 14 0.87 -1.60 -9.98
C SER A 14 0.99 -1.58 -11.50
N PHE A 15 0.92 -0.37 -12.06
CA PHE A 15 1.22 -0.06 -13.45
C PHE A 15 2.23 1.08 -13.55
N LEU A 16 2.83 1.26 -14.73
CA LEU A 16 3.69 2.41 -14.99
C LEU A 16 2.87 3.70 -14.90
N ARG A 17 3.29 4.59 -14.01
CA ARG A 17 2.63 5.89 -13.86
C ARG A 17 2.79 6.71 -15.14
N PRO A 18 1.71 7.27 -15.68
CA PRO A 18 1.79 8.17 -16.82
C PRO A 18 2.49 9.49 -16.42
N ASP A 19 3.10 10.15 -17.42
CA ASP A 19 3.91 11.36 -17.18
C ASP A 19 3.15 12.49 -16.47
N PRO A 20 1.85 12.75 -16.73
CA PRO A 20 1.10 13.73 -15.95
C PRO A 20 1.08 13.44 -14.43
N VAL A 21 0.94 12.17 -14.03
CA VAL A 21 0.97 11.77 -12.62
C VAL A 21 2.36 11.99 -12.04
N LYS A 22 3.43 11.61 -12.76
CA LYS A 22 4.81 11.84 -12.30
C LYS A 22 5.09 13.33 -12.10
N ALA A 23 4.69 14.16 -13.08
CA ALA A 23 4.88 15.61 -13.02
C ALA A 23 4.08 16.24 -11.85
N ALA A 24 2.83 15.85 -11.65
CA ALA A 24 2.00 16.34 -10.57
C ALA A 24 2.55 15.92 -9.19
N ARG A 25 3.01 14.69 -9.04
CA ARG A 25 3.64 14.20 -7.81
C ARG A 25 4.94 14.96 -7.50
N LYS A 26 5.77 15.21 -8.52
CA LYS A 26 6.97 16.04 -8.36
C LYS A 26 6.59 17.45 -7.91
N ALA A 27 5.66 18.11 -8.59
CA ALA A 27 5.19 19.46 -8.25
C ALA A 27 4.63 19.53 -6.82
N ARG A 28 3.97 18.47 -6.33
CA ARG A 28 3.42 18.41 -4.97
C ARG A 28 4.47 18.16 -3.90
N PHE A 29 5.31 17.12 -4.07
CA PHE A 29 6.16 16.61 -3.00
C PHE A 29 7.59 17.16 -3.02
N GLU A 30 8.08 17.60 -4.19
CA GLU A 30 9.44 18.16 -4.33
C GLU A 30 9.41 19.68 -4.50
N ASP A 31 8.62 20.17 -5.44
CA ASP A 31 8.60 21.60 -5.78
C ASP A 31 7.62 22.40 -4.89
N HIS A 32 6.68 21.75 -4.19
CA HIS A 32 5.64 22.33 -3.32
C HIS A 32 4.76 23.38 -4.03
N THR A 33 4.53 23.20 -5.33
CA THR A 33 3.78 24.15 -6.20
C THR A 33 2.36 23.69 -6.51
N LEU A 34 1.99 22.45 -6.14
CA LEU A 34 0.67 21.87 -6.40
C LEU A 34 -0.04 21.55 -5.09
N SER A 35 -1.33 21.85 -5.00
CA SER A 35 -2.16 21.47 -3.84
C SER A 35 -2.47 19.96 -3.81
N ALA A 36 -2.96 19.47 -2.67
CA ALA A 36 -3.37 18.08 -2.54
C ALA A 36 -4.59 17.75 -3.42
N GLU A 37 -5.54 18.70 -3.55
CA GLU A 37 -6.73 18.55 -4.38
C GLU A 37 -6.37 18.49 -5.87
N GLU A 38 -5.45 19.33 -6.32
CA GLU A 38 -4.98 19.32 -7.71
C GLU A 38 -4.24 18.02 -8.04
N LEU A 39 -3.35 17.54 -7.15
CA LEU A 39 -2.72 16.23 -7.32
C LEU A 39 -3.78 15.13 -7.41
N ARG A 40 -4.74 15.13 -6.47
CA ARG A 40 -5.81 14.12 -6.45
C ARG A 40 -6.60 14.10 -7.76
N ALA A 41 -6.92 15.28 -8.33
CA ALA A 41 -7.63 15.37 -9.59
C ALA A 41 -6.85 14.72 -10.76
N VAL A 42 -5.54 14.91 -10.80
CA VAL A 42 -4.66 14.28 -11.82
C VAL A 42 -4.60 12.76 -11.61
N GLU A 43 -4.46 12.31 -10.36
CA GLU A 43 -4.44 10.88 -10.02
C GLU A 43 -5.78 10.22 -10.34
N ASP A 44 -6.91 10.86 -10.00
CA ASP A 44 -8.26 10.37 -10.26
C ASP A 44 -8.47 10.14 -11.78
N ALA A 45 -8.11 11.11 -12.60
CA ALA A 45 -8.23 11.00 -14.07
C ALA A 45 -7.39 9.83 -14.62
N ALA A 46 -6.15 9.70 -14.16
CA ALA A 46 -5.26 8.63 -14.59
C ALA A 46 -5.74 7.24 -14.12
N ILE A 47 -6.32 7.15 -12.91
CA ILE A 47 -6.87 5.90 -12.38
C ILE A 47 -8.12 5.49 -13.18
N ILE A 48 -9.00 6.42 -13.52
CA ILE A 48 -10.16 6.12 -14.37
C ILE A 48 -9.71 5.60 -15.74
N ASP A 49 -8.66 6.18 -16.31
CA ASP A 49 -8.13 5.74 -17.60
C ASP A 49 -7.53 4.34 -17.53
N ILE A 50 -6.67 4.05 -16.54
CA ILE A 50 -6.08 2.72 -16.39
C ILE A 50 -7.12 1.64 -16.07
N ILE A 51 -8.18 1.96 -15.33
CA ILE A 51 -9.31 1.03 -15.12
C ILE A 51 -9.95 0.67 -16.46
N LYS A 52 -10.25 1.66 -17.32
CA LYS A 52 -10.83 1.42 -18.66
C LYS A 52 -9.91 0.59 -19.55
N GLN A 53 -8.61 0.84 -19.49
CA GLN A 53 -7.63 0.05 -20.26
C GLN A 53 -7.61 -1.41 -19.79
N GLN A 54 -7.63 -1.67 -18.48
CA GLN A 54 -7.71 -3.02 -17.93
C GLN A 54 -8.99 -3.74 -18.36
N GLU A 55 -10.14 -3.08 -18.32
CA GLU A 55 -11.41 -3.64 -18.79
C GLU A 55 -11.39 -3.92 -20.31
N ALA A 56 -10.83 -3.00 -21.11
CA ALA A 56 -10.77 -3.12 -22.56
C ALA A 56 -9.94 -4.30 -23.03
N VAL A 57 -8.89 -4.70 -22.30
CA VAL A 57 -8.11 -5.92 -22.60
C VAL A 57 -8.73 -7.19 -22.01
N GLY A 58 -9.90 -7.08 -21.37
CA GLY A 58 -10.68 -8.21 -20.88
C GLY A 58 -10.31 -8.72 -19.49
N LEU A 59 -9.59 -7.95 -18.67
CA LEU A 59 -9.37 -8.29 -17.28
C LEU A 59 -10.69 -8.29 -16.50
N ARG A 60 -10.84 -9.25 -15.60
CA ARG A 60 -12.03 -9.41 -14.75
C ARG A 60 -11.85 -8.87 -13.34
N ALA A 61 -10.65 -8.49 -13.00
CA ALA A 61 -10.30 -7.69 -11.85
C ALA A 61 -9.46 -6.50 -12.29
N VAL A 62 -9.68 -5.35 -11.68
CA VAL A 62 -8.96 -4.11 -11.98
C VAL A 62 -8.47 -3.44 -10.70
N THR A 63 -7.37 -2.71 -10.82
CA THR A 63 -6.74 -1.97 -9.72
C THR A 63 -6.62 -0.48 -10.08
N ASP A 64 -6.26 0.35 -9.11
CA ASP A 64 -5.91 1.76 -9.30
C ASP A 64 -4.50 1.98 -9.92
N GLY A 65 -3.80 0.90 -10.27
CA GLY A 65 -2.43 0.95 -10.75
C GLY A 65 -1.41 1.40 -9.71
N GLU A 66 -1.81 1.58 -8.46
CA GLU A 66 -1.02 2.13 -7.35
C GLU A 66 -0.51 3.56 -7.63
N PHE A 67 -1.24 4.33 -8.43
CA PHE A 67 -0.79 5.66 -8.88
C PHE A 67 -0.66 6.66 -7.74
N ARG A 68 -1.38 6.45 -6.63
CA ARG A 68 -1.34 7.31 -5.43
C ARG A 68 -0.17 6.97 -4.49
N ARG A 69 0.48 5.80 -4.64
CA ARG A 69 1.53 5.33 -3.74
C ARG A 69 2.91 5.83 -4.15
N ALA A 70 3.77 6.11 -3.19
CA ALA A 70 5.21 6.23 -3.39
C ALA A 70 5.85 4.85 -3.31
N TRP A 71 5.49 4.08 -2.30
CA TRP A 71 5.94 2.72 -2.04
C TRP A 71 4.75 1.77 -1.92
N TRP A 72 4.86 0.57 -2.49
CA TRP A 72 3.81 -0.44 -2.43
C TRP A 72 3.46 -0.86 -0.99
N HIS A 73 4.39 -0.78 -0.05
CA HIS A 73 4.26 -1.21 1.36
C HIS A 73 4.20 -0.05 2.35
N PHE A 74 5.11 0.93 2.26
CA PHE A 74 5.19 2.00 3.25
C PHE A 74 3.98 2.92 3.23
N ASP A 75 3.35 3.13 2.07
CA ASP A 75 2.11 3.91 2.01
C ASP A 75 0.94 3.26 2.77
N PHE A 76 0.95 1.93 2.93
CA PHE A 76 0.00 1.25 3.81
C PHE A 76 0.48 1.29 5.25
N MET A 77 1.73 0.90 5.50
CA MET A 77 2.26 0.74 6.85
C MET A 77 2.32 2.08 7.60
N GLY A 78 2.79 3.14 6.95
CA GLY A 78 2.94 4.47 7.57
C GLY A 78 1.61 5.19 7.84
N MET A 79 0.48 4.56 7.52
CA MET A 79 -0.87 5.04 7.86
C MET A 79 -1.56 4.15 8.90
N LEU A 80 -0.84 3.18 9.48
CA LEU A 80 -1.28 2.44 10.65
C LEU A 80 -1.05 3.27 11.91
N ASP A 81 -1.94 3.16 12.88
CA ASP A 81 -1.68 3.74 14.19
C ASP A 81 -0.41 3.14 14.79
N GLY A 82 0.41 3.97 15.41
CA GLY A 82 1.62 3.57 16.10
C GLY A 82 2.83 3.28 15.21
N LEU A 83 2.73 3.48 13.89
CA LEU A 83 3.82 3.30 12.95
C LEU A 83 4.04 4.57 12.12
N ASP A 84 5.27 5.05 12.06
CA ASP A 84 5.69 6.20 11.27
C ASP A 84 6.71 5.79 10.22
N ILE A 85 6.83 6.58 9.14
CA ILE A 85 7.89 6.46 8.15
C ILE A 85 8.82 7.66 8.29
N GLU A 86 10.03 7.40 8.73
CA GLU A 86 11.08 8.42 8.89
C GLU A 86 11.99 8.46 7.67
N GLN A 87 12.42 9.67 7.29
CA GLN A 87 13.49 9.82 6.31
C GLN A 87 14.82 9.96 7.02
N ARG A 88 15.77 9.09 6.69
CA ARG A 88 17.13 9.12 7.25
C ARG A 88 18.16 9.47 6.18
N GLU A 89 19.22 10.15 6.57
CA GLU A 89 20.36 10.41 5.69
C GLU A 89 21.16 9.12 5.47
N GLY A 90 21.37 8.79 4.20
CA GLY A 90 22.11 7.59 3.79
C GLY A 90 21.26 6.30 3.85
N GLY A 91 21.72 5.22 3.25
CA GLY A 91 21.11 3.89 3.38
C GLY A 91 19.97 3.58 2.39
N GLY A 92 19.68 4.44 1.43
CA GLY A 92 18.73 4.12 0.35
C GLY A 92 19.22 2.94 -0.51
N ILE A 93 18.26 2.20 -1.08
CA ILE A 93 18.58 1.08 -1.98
C ILE A 93 19.21 1.64 -3.26
N GLN A 94 20.37 1.15 -3.61
CA GLN A 94 21.04 1.51 -4.86
C GLN A 94 20.52 0.65 -6.00
N PHE A 95 20.01 1.32 -7.03
CA PHE A 95 19.74 0.71 -8.34
C PHE A 95 20.75 1.22 -9.37
N HIS A 96 20.83 0.58 -10.53
CA HIS A 96 21.67 1.11 -11.61
C HIS A 96 21.24 2.55 -11.98
N GLY A 97 22.08 3.53 -11.62
CA GLY A 97 21.91 4.95 -11.97
C GLY A 97 21.05 5.78 -11.02
N THR A 98 20.52 5.21 -9.92
CA THR A 98 19.76 5.99 -8.93
C THR A 98 19.83 5.35 -7.54
N THR A 99 19.69 6.18 -6.51
CA THR A 99 19.56 5.74 -5.11
C THR A 99 18.20 6.19 -4.59
N THR A 100 17.46 5.30 -3.94
CA THR A 100 16.20 5.67 -3.28
C THR A 100 16.47 6.48 -2.02
N LYS A 101 15.47 7.23 -1.54
CA LYS A 101 15.50 7.80 -0.19
C LYS A 101 15.55 6.66 0.83
N ALA A 102 16.20 6.91 1.95
CA ALA A 102 16.20 5.98 3.09
C ALA A 102 14.92 6.21 3.92
N ASP A 103 13.78 5.76 3.42
CA ASP A 103 12.55 5.72 4.19
C ASP A 103 12.61 4.50 5.12
N VAL A 104 12.49 4.73 6.44
CA VAL A 104 12.61 3.70 7.48
C VAL A 104 11.32 3.67 8.30
N PRO A 105 10.65 2.52 8.40
CA PRO A 105 9.49 2.38 9.27
C PRO A 105 9.94 2.26 10.73
N VAL A 106 9.24 3.00 11.61
CA VAL A 106 9.52 3.07 13.05
C VAL A 106 8.24 2.84 13.83
N ILE A 107 8.27 2.03 14.87
CA ILE A 107 7.13 1.80 15.76
C ILE A 107 7.26 2.69 17.00
N ASN A 108 6.45 3.75 17.05
CA ASN A 108 6.41 4.74 18.13
C ASN A 108 5.21 4.56 19.06
N GLY A 109 4.27 3.68 18.73
CA GLY A 109 3.05 3.45 19.51
C GLY A 109 2.49 2.05 19.31
N LYS A 110 1.40 1.79 20.01
CA LYS A 110 0.70 0.51 19.86
C LYS A 110 0.08 0.40 18.47
N LEU A 111 0.38 -0.70 17.78
CA LEU A 111 -0.10 -0.92 16.42
C LEU A 111 -1.62 -1.14 16.39
N ASP A 112 -2.29 -0.40 15.50
CA ASP A 112 -3.69 -0.63 15.19
C ASP A 112 -4.03 -0.19 13.75
N PHE A 113 -5.20 -0.61 13.24
CA PHE A 113 -5.71 -0.19 11.95
C PHE A 113 -6.76 0.91 12.16
N PRO A 114 -6.50 2.16 11.69
CA PRO A 114 -7.44 3.25 11.84
C PRO A 114 -8.68 3.08 10.95
N ALA A 115 -9.83 3.51 11.46
CA ALA A 115 -11.10 3.37 10.75
C ALA A 115 -11.19 4.20 9.46
N ASP A 116 -10.40 5.26 9.37
CA ASP A 116 -10.31 6.20 8.25
C ASP A 116 -9.04 6.01 7.41
N HIS A 117 -8.45 4.80 7.44
CA HIS A 117 -7.27 4.50 6.64
C HIS A 117 -7.49 4.86 5.16
N PRO A 118 -6.64 5.73 4.55
CA PRO A 118 -6.90 6.31 3.22
C PRO A 118 -7.09 5.28 2.10
N MET A 119 -6.49 4.10 2.21
CA MET A 119 -6.66 3.06 1.20
C MET A 119 -8.08 2.48 1.13
N LEU A 120 -8.92 2.70 2.14
CA LEU A 120 -10.35 2.37 2.06
C LEU A 120 -11.05 3.27 1.03
N GLU A 121 -10.73 4.56 1.02
CA GLU A 121 -11.26 5.48 0.01
C GLU A 121 -10.67 5.23 -1.38
N HIS A 122 -9.38 4.83 -1.47
CA HIS A 122 -8.79 4.41 -2.74
C HIS A 122 -9.53 3.19 -3.32
N PHE A 123 -9.85 2.20 -2.50
CA PHE A 123 -10.65 1.04 -2.92
C PHE A 123 -12.06 1.44 -3.38
N LYS A 124 -12.77 2.27 -2.60
CA LYS A 124 -14.11 2.75 -2.95
C LYS A 124 -14.11 3.53 -4.27
N PHE A 125 -13.04 4.28 -4.54
CA PHE A 125 -12.87 4.98 -5.80
C PHE A 125 -12.80 4.01 -6.99
N VAL A 126 -12.00 2.96 -6.91
CA VAL A 126 -11.97 1.90 -7.93
C VAL A 126 -13.33 1.25 -8.10
N GLN A 127 -14.00 0.92 -6.98
CA GLN A 127 -15.32 0.29 -6.98
C GLN A 127 -16.37 1.15 -7.70
N ALA A 128 -16.30 2.48 -7.55
CA ALA A 128 -17.23 3.41 -8.18
C ALA A 128 -17.00 3.57 -9.69
N HIS A 129 -15.81 3.22 -10.21
CA HIS A 129 -15.41 3.48 -11.60
C HIS A 129 -15.19 2.22 -12.43
N THR A 130 -15.53 1.04 -11.92
CA THR A 130 -15.42 -0.22 -12.64
C THR A 130 -16.74 -0.97 -12.76
N THR A 131 -16.86 -1.76 -13.82
CA THR A 131 -17.98 -2.70 -14.03
C THR A 131 -17.62 -4.14 -13.70
N VAL A 132 -16.33 -4.40 -13.43
CA VAL A 132 -15.80 -5.72 -13.06
C VAL A 132 -15.40 -5.78 -11.58
N THR A 133 -14.63 -6.75 -11.15
CA THR A 133 -14.25 -6.88 -9.74
C THR A 133 -13.17 -5.86 -9.36
N PRO A 134 -13.46 -4.92 -8.44
CA PRO A 134 -12.42 -4.06 -7.88
C PRO A 134 -11.47 -4.88 -6.99
N LYS A 135 -10.18 -4.70 -7.21
CA LYS A 135 -9.10 -5.35 -6.47
C LYS A 135 -8.20 -4.28 -5.84
N ILE A 136 -7.72 -4.55 -4.64
CA ILE A 136 -6.66 -3.77 -4.01
C ILE A 136 -5.61 -4.69 -3.41
N SER A 137 -4.35 -4.29 -3.47
CA SER A 137 -3.23 -4.96 -2.81
C SER A 137 -2.74 -4.15 -1.62
N ILE A 138 -2.37 -4.85 -0.56
CA ILE A 138 -1.71 -4.32 0.62
C ILE A 138 -0.53 -5.24 0.98
N PRO A 139 0.51 -4.76 1.67
CA PRO A 139 1.56 -5.66 2.15
C PRO A 139 1.00 -6.70 3.12
N GLY A 140 1.59 -7.88 3.14
CA GLY A 140 1.29 -8.90 4.14
C GLY A 140 1.76 -8.49 5.55
N PRO A 141 1.26 -9.13 6.62
CA PRO A 141 1.65 -8.82 8.00
C PRO A 141 3.14 -9.02 8.26
N SER A 142 3.79 -9.93 7.54
CA SER A 142 5.24 -10.16 7.60
C SER A 142 6.05 -8.91 7.22
N ALA A 143 5.50 -8.00 6.41
CA ALA A 143 6.15 -6.74 6.06
C ALA A 143 6.46 -5.89 7.29
N VAL A 144 5.55 -5.83 8.27
CA VAL A 144 5.75 -5.11 9.52
C VAL A 144 6.93 -5.70 10.29
N HIS A 145 7.02 -7.03 10.38
CA HIS A 145 8.09 -7.70 11.10
C HIS A 145 9.45 -7.56 10.38
N PHE A 146 9.52 -7.88 9.09
CA PHE A 146 10.80 -7.94 8.36
C PHE A 146 11.36 -6.58 7.93
N ARG A 147 10.52 -5.54 7.88
CA ARG A 147 10.97 -4.19 7.44
C ARG A 147 11.35 -3.27 8.58
N ILE A 148 11.07 -3.64 9.84
CA ILE A 148 11.35 -2.83 11.00
C ILE A 148 12.48 -3.49 11.81
N ALA A 149 13.60 -2.77 11.93
CA ALA A 149 14.69 -3.23 12.75
C ALA A 149 14.30 -3.15 14.24
N ARG A 150 14.92 -4.00 15.09
CA ARG A 150 14.61 -4.00 16.52
C ARG A 150 14.87 -2.63 17.19
N ASP A 151 15.90 -1.92 16.73
CA ASP A 151 16.25 -0.59 17.24
C ASP A 151 15.24 0.50 16.83
N ASP A 152 14.37 0.21 15.86
CA ASP A 152 13.31 1.08 15.39
C ASP A 152 11.95 0.77 16.03
N ILE A 153 11.93 -0.11 17.04
CA ILE A 153 10.77 -0.39 17.89
C ILE A 153 10.96 0.35 19.21
N HIS A 154 10.18 1.42 19.43
CA HIS A 154 10.26 2.24 20.63
C HIS A 154 9.20 1.89 21.70
N VAL A 155 8.36 0.90 21.42
CA VAL A 155 7.34 0.40 22.36
C VAL A 155 7.98 -0.66 23.24
N LYS A 156 8.16 -0.35 24.52
CA LYS A 156 8.85 -1.24 25.46
C LYS A 156 8.19 -2.62 25.56
N ASP A 157 6.85 -2.65 25.59
CA ASP A 157 6.10 -3.91 25.69
C ASP A 157 6.43 -4.88 24.54
N TYR A 158 6.68 -4.36 23.34
CA TYR A 158 7.07 -5.19 22.19
C TYR A 158 8.52 -5.66 22.23
N LEU A 159 9.40 -4.90 22.91
CA LEU A 159 10.80 -5.30 23.12
C LEU A 159 10.94 -6.37 24.20
N ASP A 160 10.07 -6.31 25.21
CA ASP A 160 10.06 -7.22 26.35
C ASP A 160 9.22 -8.48 26.10
N ASP A 161 8.23 -8.42 25.21
CA ASP A 161 7.28 -9.49 24.91
C ASP A 161 6.99 -9.56 23.39
N GLU A 162 7.68 -10.47 22.71
CA GLU A 162 7.51 -10.71 21.27
C GLU A 162 6.10 -11.25 20.95
N GLU A 163 5.47 -12.00 21.84
CA GLU A 163 4.10 -12.50 21.66
C GLU A 163 3.09 -11.35 21.63
N ALA A 164 3.25 -10.35 22.48
CA ALA A 164 2.45 -9.12 22.47
C ALA A 164 2.60 -8.36 21.14
N TYR A 165 3.83 -8.28 20.59
CA TYR A 165 4.10 -7.66 19.30
C TYR A 165 3.33 -8.37 18.17
N PHE A 166 3.48 -9.68 18.04
CA PHE A 166 2.77 -10.44 17.00
C PHE A 166 1.25 -10.48 17.19
N ALA A 167 0.77 -10.45 18.45
CA ALA A 167 -0.65 -10.34 18.73
C ALA A 167 -1.24 -9.03 18.20
N ASP A 168 -0.53 -7.92 18.35
CA ASP A 168 -0.97 -6.62 17.87
C ASP A 168 -0.90 -6.52 16.33
N ILE A 169 0.14 -7.05 15.68
CA ILE A 169 0.17 -7.18 14.21
C ILE A 169 -1.06 -7.99 13.74
N THR A 170 -1.32 -9.13 14.36
CA THR A 170 -2.45 -10.00 14.01
C THR A 170 -3.78 -9.28 14.16
N ARG A 171 -3.98 -8.55 15.24
CA ARG A 171 -5.18 -7.76 15.49
C ARG A 171 -5.35 -6.66 14.45
N THR A 172 -4.29 -5.92 14.15
CA THR A 172 -4.26 -4.85 13.15
C THR A 172 -4.69 -5.35 11.79
N TYR A 173 -4.11 -6.46 11.32
CA TYR A 173 -4.47 -7.03 10.02
C TYR A 173 -5.87 -7.66 9.98
N LYS A 174 -6.36 -8.25 11.09
CA LYS A 174 -7.77 -8.68 11.20
C LYS A 174 -8.72 -7.50 11.02
N LYS A 175 -8.42 -6.35 11.63
CA LYS A 175 -9.20 -5.12 11.46
C LYS A 175 -9.12 -4.61 10.03
N ALA A 176 -7.93 -4.57 9.43
CA ALA A 176 -7.75 -4.15 8.03
C ALA A 176 -8.59 -5.00 7.07
N VAL A 177 -8.46 -6.32 7.13
CA VAL A 177 -9.24 -7.25 6.29
C VAL A 177 -10.75 -7.04 6.49
N ARG A 178 -11.18 -6.85 7.73
CA ARG A 178 -12.59 -6.59 8.05
C ARG A 178 -13.05 -5.27 7.46
N ALA A 179 -12.27 -4.20 7.60
CA ALA A 179 -12.61 -2.89 7.07
C ALA A 179 -12.72 -2.88 5.55
N PHE A 180 -11.78 -3.52 4.83
CA PHE A 180 -11.91 -3.69 3.38
C PHE A 180 -13.13 -4.53 2.99
N TYR A 181 -13.42 -5.62 3.72
CA TYR A 181 -14.62 -6.41 3.49
C TYR A 181 -15.90 -5.59 3.66
N ASP A 182 -15.99 -4.79 4.72
CA ASP A 182 -17.14 -3.93 5.01
C ASP A 182 -17.27 -2.77 4.00
N ALA A 183 -16.15 -2.29 3.44
CA ALA A 183 -16.13 -1.37 2.31
C ALA A 183 -16.58 -2.00 0.98
N GLY A 184 -16.89 -3.30 0.96
CA GLY A 184 -17.34 -4.02 -0.23
C GLY A 184 -16.26 -4.77 -0.98
N CYS A 185 -15.00 -4.78 -0.50
CA CYS A 185 -13.92 -5.53 -1.13
C CYS A 185 -14.18 -7.04 -1.06
N ARG A 186 -14.01 -7.70 -2.22
CA ARG A 186 -14.11 -9.16 -2.36
C ARG A 186 -12.89 -9.77 -3.03
N TYR A 187 -11.91 -8.91 -3.34
CA TYR A 187 -10.60 -9.33 -3.86
C TYR A 187 -9.52 -8.45 -3.23
N LEU A 188 -9.11 -8.81 -2.02
CA LEU A 188 -7.96 -8.23 -1.33
C LEU A 188 -6.75 -9.12 -1.58
N GLN A 189 -5.68 -8.57 -2.14
CA GLN A 189 -4.40 -9.25 -2.30
C GLN A 189 -3.46 -8.84 -1.17
N LEU A 190 -2.84 -9.83 -0.53
CA LEU A 190 -1.74 -9.63 0.40
C LEU A 190 -0.43 -9.88 -0.34
N ASP A 191 0.38 -8.84 -0.52
CA ASP A 191 1.70 -8.94 -1.14
C ASP A 191 2.71 -9.36 -0.08
N ASP A 192 3.02 -10.64 -0.03
CA ASP A 192 3.90 -11.23 0.98
C ASP A 192 5.16 -11.82 0.36
N ILE A 193 6.05 -10.92 -0.09
CA ILE A 193 7.35 -11.28 -0.66
C ILE A 193 8.33 -11.79 0.39
N PHE A 194 8.05 -11.55 1.68
CA PHE A 194 8.98 -11.81 2.78
C PHE A 194 9.13 -13.28 3.12
N PHE A 195 8.25 -14.16 2.61
CA PHE A 195 8.48 -15.60 2.66
C PHE A 195 9.81 -16.03 2.02
N ALA A 196 10.33 -15.25 1.06
CA ALA A 196 11.64 -15.49 0.49
C ALA A 196 12.77 -15.41 1.52
N TYR A 197 12.62 -14.60 2.58
CA TYR A 197 13.62 -14.46 3.64
C TYR A 197 13.75 -15.70 4.51
N LEU A 198 12.71 -16.55 4.54
CA LEU A 198 12.79 -17.84 5.24
C LEU A 198 13.70 -18.85 4.52
N CYS A 199 14.14 -18.55 3.30
CA CYS A 199 15.08 -19.35 2.52
C CYS A 199 16.53 -18.86 2.66
N ASP A 200 16.74 -17.74 3.36
CA ASP A 200 18.08 -17.21 3.66
C ASP A 200 18.68 -17.92 4.88
N ALA A 201 19.99 -18.18 4.83
CA ALA A 201 20.68 -18.99 5.83
C ALA A 201 21.29 -18.14 6.95
#